data_d16d9cf0a3c4bcc937e75bea9fdf09d1
#
_entry.id   d16d9cf0a3c4bcc937e75bea9fdf09d1
#
_cell.length_a   1.000
_cell.length_b   1.000
_cell.length_c   1.000
_cell.angle_alpha   90.00
_cell.angle_beta   90.00
_cell.angle_gamma   90.00
#
_symmetry.space_group_name_H-M   'P 1'
#
loop_
_entity.id
_entity.type
_entity.pdbx_description
1 polymer ?
#
loop_
_entity_poly.entity_id
_entity_poly.type
_entity_poly.pdbx_seq_one_letter_code
_entity_poly.pdbx_strand_id
1 'polypeptide(L)'
;MTCPLAKKQSRGCFFDIIESMNQSEKISNYQLLLDQLEALLEGESNALANLSNSSALLNQALPHSVFTGFYLYDGNELVLGPFQGGVSCVHIALGKGVCGEAAAKRQTMIVEDVTQHGNYISCDSRARSEIVVPMVKNDSLVGVLDLDSHLVADYDEIDREYLENFVALLLEKTSWNFEMFGDKA
;
A
#
# COMPACT_ATOMS: atom_id res chain seq x y z
N MET A 1 -25.40 39.35 33.54
CA MET A 1 -25.85 38.66 32.28
C MET A 1 -24.57 38.13 31.62
N THR A 2 -24.29 36.86 31.80
CA THR A 2 -23.09 36.20 31.25
C THR A 2 -23.48 35.44 30.00
N CYS A 3 -22.82 35.74 28.89
CA CYS A 3 -23.08 35.20 27.56
C CYS A 3 -22.73 33.67 27.49
N PRO A 4 -23.64 32.78 27.08
CA PRO A 4 -23.41 31.33 27.06
C PRO A 4 -22.68 30.80 25.79
N LEU A 5 -22.19 31.67 24.91
CA LEU A 5 -21.72 31.29 23.57
C LEU A 5 -20.22 31.03 23.43
N ALA A 6 -19.42 31.22 24.51
CA ALA A 6 -17.95 31.16 24.40
C ALA A 6 -17.32 29.76 24.57
N LYS A 7 -18.11 28.69 24.86
CA LYS A 7 -17.56 27.35 25.15
C LYS A 7 -17.67 26.31 24.02
N LYS A 8 -18.28 26.65 22.89
CA LYS A 8 -18.48 25.68 21.78
C LYS A 8 -17.52 25.85 20.60
N GLN A 9 -16.81 26.99 20.52
CA GLN A 9 -15.90 27.29 19.39
C GLN A 9 -14.44 26.82 19.60
N SER A 10 -14.00 26.56 20.84
CA SER A 10 -12.61 26.19 21.10
C SER A 10 -12.27 24.72 20.90
N ARG A 11 -13.25 23.82 20.92
CA ARG A 11 -13.00 22.38 20.74
C ARG A 11 -12.86 22.00 19.26
N GLY A 12 -13.67 22.56 18.37
CA GLY A 12 -13.57 22.31 16.93
C GLY A 12 -12.22 22.79 16.38
N CYS A 13 -11.84 24.03 16.66
CA CYS A 13 -10.59 24.63 16.15
C CYS A 13 -9.32 23.88 16.62
N PHE A 14 -9.30 23.31 17.82
CA PHE A 14 -8.15 22.55 18.32
C PHE A 14 -8.06 21.17 17.66
N PHE A 15 -9.17 20.48 17.42
CA PHE A 15 -9.20 19.22 16.67
C PHE A 15 -8.83 19.43 15.21
N ASP A 16 -9.34 20.47 14.56
CA ASP A 16 -9.00 20.82 13.18
C ASP A 16 -7.51 21.14 13.01
N ILE A 17 -6.89 21.79 13.99
CA ILE A 17 -5.44 22.08 14.00
C ILE A 17 -4.62 20.80 14.19
N ILE A 18 -5.01 19.91 15.10
CA ILE A 18 -4.30 18.64 15.34
C ILE A 18 -4.43 17.74 14.08
N GLU A 19 -5.59 17.66 13.49
CA GLU A 19 -5.81 16.88 12.25
C GLU A 19 -4.97 17.42 11.10
N SER A 20 -4.92 18.73 10.89
CA SER A 20 -4.08 19.35 9.86
C SER A 20 -2.58 19.19 10.12
N MET A 21 -2.13 19.18 11.38
CA MET A 21 -0.74 18.90 11.74
C MET A 21 -0.38 17.44 11.46
N ASN A 22 -1.26 16.50 11.79
CA ASN A 22 -1.05 15.09 11.48
C ASN A 22 -0.96 14.84 9.97
N GLN A 23 -1.80 15.48 9.16
CA GLN A 23 -1.74 15.38 7.71
C GLN A 23 -0.44 15.96 7.14
N SER A 24 0.02 17.10 7.63
CA SER A 24 1.30 17.70 7.20
C SER A 24 2.50 16.82 7.55
N GLU A 25 2.48 16.17 8.71
CA GLU A 25 3.52 15.22 9.10
C GLU A 25 3.48 13.96 8.23
N LYS A 26 2.30 13.42 7.99
CA LYS A 26 2.09 12.26 7.09
C LYS A 26 2.63 12.56 5.69
N ILE A 27 2.30 13.72 5.12
CA ILE A 27 2.79 14.17 3.81
C ILE A 27 4.32 14.26 3.80
N SER A 28 4.93 14.87 4.84
CA SER A 28 6.39 15.01 4.93
C SER A 28 7.09 13.66 5.01
N ASN A 29 6.49 12.70 5.73
CA ASN A 29 7.03 11.34 5.83
C ASN A 29 6.96 10.62 4.49
N TYR A 30 5.87 10.78 3.74
CA TYR A 30 5.76 10.21 2.39
C TYR A 30 6.73 10.86 1.39
N GLN A 31 6.95 12.17 1.46
CA GLN A 31 7.94 12.82 0.62
C GLN A 31 9.34 12.25 0.88
N LEU A 32 9.73 12.10 2.15
CA LEU A 32 10.98 11.47 2.52
C LEU A 32 11.07 10.01 2.04
N LEU A 33 9.96 9.26 2.13
CA LEU A 33 9.86 7.89 1.64
C LEU A 33 10.13 7.80 0.12
N LEU A 34 9.55 8.72 -0.66
CA LEU A 34 9.78 8.78 -2.11
C LEU A 34 11.22 9.14 -2.45
N ASP A 35 11.82 10.11 -1.75
CA ASP A 35 13.23 10.48 -1.92
C ASP A 35 14.17 9.29 -1.62
N GLN A 36 13.86 8.53 -0.57
CA GLN A 36 14.61 7.33 -0.21
C GLN A 36 14.44 6.21 -1.24
N LEU A 37 13.22 6.03 -1.76
CA LEU A 37 12.97 5.06 -2.84
C LEU A 37 13.76 5.43 -4.09
N GLU A 38 13.74 6.69 -4.52
CA GLU A 38 14.49 7.14 -5.70
C GLU A 38 15.98 6.84 -5.56
N ALA A 39 16.55 7.13 -4.39
CA ALA A 39 17.97 6.82 -4.09
C ALA A 39 18.27 5.31 -4.10
N LEU A 40 17.36 4.47 -3.61
CA LEU A 40 17.51 3.01 -3.63
C LEU A 40 17.45 2.42 -5.04
N LEU A 41 16.67 3.04 -5.93
CA LEU A 41 16.51 2.60 -7.31
C LEU A 41 17.59 3.17 -8.26
N GLU A 42 18.44 4.09 -7.79
CA GLU A 42 19.49 4.68 -8.61
C GLU A 42 20.54 3.62 -9.02
N GLY A 43 20.64 3.37 -10.31
CA GLY A 43 21.60 2.40 -10.88
C GLY A 43 21.22 0.92 -10.67
N GLU A 44 20.08 0.62 -10.00
CA GLU A 44 19.59 -0.76 -9.83
C GLU A 44 18.29 -0.95 -10.63
N SER A 45 18.28 -1.97 -11.48
CA SER A 45 17.11 -2.31 -12.30
C SER A 45 16.55 -3.70 -12.04
N ASN A 46 17.17 -4.48 -11.14
CA ASN A 46 16.74 -5.84 -10.85
C ASN A 46 15.42 -5.83 -10.07
N ALA A 47 14.38 -6.48 -10.63
CA ALA A 47 13.04 -6.47 -10.03
C ALA A 47 13.01 -7.09 -8.62
N LEU A 48 13.70 -8.20 -8.39
CA LEU A 48 13.70 -8.87 -7.08
C LEU A 48 14.35 -8.00 -6.01
N ALA A 49 15.51 -7.39 -6.33
CA ALA A 49 16.22 -6.51 -5.41
C ALA A 49 15.39 -5.27 -5.08
N ASN A 50 14.79 -4.62 -6.10
CA ASN A 50 13.97 -3.44 -5.94
C ASN A 50 12.71 -3.71 -5.14
N LEU A 51 11.98 -4.79 -5.42
CA LEU A 51 10.80 -5.19 -4.65
C LEU A 51 11.14 -5.52 -3.19
N SER A 52 12.27 -6.22 -2.96
CA SER A 52 12.70 -6.58 -1.60
C SER A 52 13.06 -5.35 -0.77
N ASN A 53 13.84 -4.42 -1.33
CA ASN A 53 14.18 -3.18 -0.66
C ASN A 53 12.98 -2.26 -0.48
N SER A 54 12.10 -2.19 -1.47
CA SER A 54 10.87 -1.41 -1.40
C SER A 54 9.93 -1.90 -0.31
N SER A 55 9.75 -3.22 -0.16
CA SER A 55 8.92 -3.78 0.93
C SER A 55 9.51 -3.48 2.32
N ALA A 56 10.84 -3.54 2.45
CA ALA A 56 11.51 -3.21 3.70
C ALA A 56 11.40 -1.71 4.04
N LEU A 57 11.58 -0.83 3.05
CA LEU A 57 11.46 0.62 3.21
C LEU A 57 10.05 1.03 3.64
N LEU A 58 9.01 0.52 2.95
CA LEU A 58 7.61 0.75 3.32
C LEU A 58 7.29 0.27 4.73
N ASN A 59 7.74 -0.95 5.09
CA ASN A 59 7.49 -1.51 6.41
C ASN A 59 8.15 -0.69 7.54
N GLN A 60 9.29 -0.06 7.28
CA GLN A 60 9.92 0.85 8.24
C GLN A 60 9.17 2.17 8.38
N ALA A 61 8.58 2.67 7.29
CA ALA A 61 7.85 3.94 7.27
C ALA A 61 6.44 3.84 7.84
N LEU A 62 5.83 2.64 7.84
CA LEU A 62 4.42 2.40 8.20
C LEU A 62 4.33 1.50 9.46
N PRO A 63 4.41 2.09 10.67
CA PRO A 63 4.58 1.35 11.92
C PRO A 63 3.37 0.48 12.33
N HIS A 64 2.19 0.73 11.77
CA HIS A 64 0.97 -0.04 12.06
C HIS A 64 0.80 -1.25 11.13
N SER A 65 1.69 -1.39 10.12
CA SER A 65 1.60 -2.47 9.16
C SER A 65 1.85 -3.85 9.79
N VAL A 66 1.02 -4.80 9.44
CA VAL A 66 1.18 -6.24 9.77
C VAL A 66 1.63 -7.04 8.56
N PHE A 67 1.39 -6.50 7.36
CA PHE A 67 1.91 -6.99 6.09
C PHE A 67 2.22 -5.79 5.17
N THR A 68 3.35 -5.85 4.50
CA THR A 68 3.78 -4.86 3.51
C THR A 68 4.53 -5.58 2.40
N GLY A 69 3.95 -5.68 1.21
CA GLY A 69 4.59 -6.45 0.18
C GLY A 69 3.91 -6.44 -1.17
N PHE A 70 4.36 -7.34 -2.00
CA PHE A 70 3.93 -7.41 -3.39
C PHE A 70 3.37 -8.78 -3.71
N TYR A 71 2.29 -8.78 -4.49
CA TYR A 71 1.86 -9.95 -5.24
C TYR A 71 2.10 -9.71 -6.72
N LEU A 72 2.73 -10.67 -7.39
CA LEU A 72 3.10 -10.56 -8.80
C LEU A 72 2.14 -11.38 -9.66
N TYR A 73 1.75 -10.83 -10.80
CA TYR A 73 0.84 -11.49 -11.73
C TYR A 73 1.60 -12.43 -12.65
N ASP A 74 1.31 -13.72 -12.59
CA ASP A 74 1.97 -14.76 -13.40
C ASP A 74 1.32 -15.02 -14.79
N GLY A 75 0.28 -14.25 -15.09
CA GLY A 75 -0.54 -14.40 -16.30
C GLY A 75 -1.88 -15.10 -16.07
N ASN A 76 -2.12 -15.62 -14.87
CA ASN A 76 -3.34 -16.30 -14.45
C ASN A 76 -3.85 -15.77 -13.10
N GLU A 77 -2.98 -15.66 -12.11
CA GLU A 77 -3.30 -15.22 -10.74
C GLU A 77 -2.17 -14.39 -10.13
N LEU A 78 -2.42 -13.86 -8.95
CA LEU A 78 -1.41 -13.18 -8.15
C LEU A 78 -0.65 -14.18 -7.29
N VAL A 79 0.68 -14.15 -7.35
CA VAL A 79 1.59 -14.99 -6.58
C VAL A 79 2.37 -14.13 -5.62
N LEU A 80 2.53 -14.58 -4.38
CA LEU A 80 3.27 -13.87 -3.33
C LEU A 80 4.70 -13.55 -3.77
N GLY A 81 5.04 -12.28 -3.75
CA GLY A 81 6.37 -11.73 -4.02
C GLY A 81 7.12 -11.34 -2.75
N PRO A 82 8.14 -10.46 -2.84
CA PRO A 82 8.84 -9.94 -1.69
C PRO A 82 7.92 -9.16 -0.74
N PHE A 83 8.02 -9.44 0.56
CA PHE A 83 7.20 -8.82 1.60
C PHE A 83 7.92 -8.75 2.95
N GLN A 84 7.34 -7.96 3.86
CA GLN A 84 7.65 -7.88 5.28
C GLN A 84 6.38 -8.13 6.08
N GLY A 85 6.52 -8.68 7.29
CA GLY A 85 5.38 -8.96 8.17
C GLY A 85 5.14 -10.44 8.42
N GLY A 86 3.89 -10.81 8.67
CA GLY A 86 3.47 -12.19 8.89
C GLY A 86 3.43 -13.02 7.61
N VAL A 87 3.38 -14.35 7.74
CA VAL A 87 3.13 -15.24 6.60
C VAL A 87 1.77 -14.93 5.98
N SER A 88 1.67 -15.07 4.66
CA SER A 88 0.46 -14.69 3.93
C SER A 88 0.06 -15.74 2.89
N CYS A 89 -1.07 -15.52 2.23
CA CYS A 89 -1.55 -16.39 1.16
C CYS A 89 -0.54 -16.43 0.02
N VAL A 90 -0.30 -17.59 -0.57
CA VAL A 90 0.68 -17.72 -1.67
C VAL A 90 0.07 -17.38 -3.01
N HIS A 91 -1.21 -17.72 -3.23
CA HIS A 91 -1.93 -17.55 -4.49
C HIS A 91 -3.25 -16.83 -4.26
N ILE A 92 -3.54 -15.82 -5.07
CA ILE A 92 -4.80 -15.07 -5.04
C ILE A 92 -5.34 -14.93 -6.47
N ALA A 93 -6.51 -15.52 -6.73
CA ALA A 93 -7.17 -15.40 -8.03
C ALA A 93 -7.67 -13.96 -8.28
N LEU A 94 -7.63 -13.48 -9.52
CA LEU A 94 -8.19 -12.20 -9.89
C LEU A 94 -9.68 -12.11 -9.49
N GLY A 95 -10.06 -10.97 -8.92
CA GLY A 95 -11.40 -10.72 -8.40
C GLY A 95 -11.69 -11.35 -7.03
N LYS A 96 -10.70 -11.97 -6.37
CA LYS A 96 -10.83 -12.56 -5.03
C LYS A 96 -10.03 -11.79 -3.99
N GLY A 97 -10.66 -11.52 -2.86
CA GLY A 97 -10.08 -10.64 -1.83
C GLY A 97 -9.85 -9.22 -2.35
N VAL A 98 -9.30 -8.35 -1.53
CA VAL A 98 -9.02 -6.95 -1.91
C VAL A 98 -7.94 -6.89 -2.98
N CYS A 99 -6.86 -7.66 -2.82
CA CYS A 99 -5.77 -7.77 -3.79
C CYS A 99 -6.26 -8.21 -5.18
N GLY A 100 -7.05 -9.30 -5.25
CA GLY A 100 -7.58 -9.81 -6.52
C GLY A 100 -8.58 -8.84 -7.16
N GLU A 101 -9.37 -8.13 -6.36
CA GLU A 101 -10.29 -7.10 -6.85
C GLU A 101 -9.55 -5.88 -7.41
N ALA A 102 -8.54 -5.36 -6.68
CA ALA A 102 -7.71 -4.24 -7.14
C ALA A 102 -7.01 -4.58 -8.46
N ALA A 103 -6.44 -5.78 -8.55
CA ALA A 103 -5.80 -6.28 -9.77
C ALA A 103 -6.77 -6.37 -10.95
N ALA A 104 -7.98 -6.94 -10.75
CA ALA A 104 -8.98 -7.09 -11.79
C ALA A 104 -9.53 -5.75 -12.27
N LYS A 105 -9.76 -4.81 -11.35
CA LYS A 105 -10.27 -3.47 -11.64
C LYS A 105 -9.19 -2.50 -12.13
N ARG A 106 -7.90 -2.82 -11.86
CA ARG A 106 -6.75 -1.92 -12.07
C ARG A 106 -6.94 -0.56 -11.40
N GLN A 107 -7.48 -0.58 -10.18
CA GLN A 107 -7.77 0.59 -9.38
C GLN A 107 -7.34 0.36 -7.94
N THR A 108 -6.77 1.39 -7.32
CA THR A 108 -6.42 1.36 -5.90
C THR A 108 -7.68 1.17 -5.06
N MET A 109 -7.60 0.24 -4.12
CA MET A 109 -8.67 -0.04 -3.17
C MET A 109 -8.22 0.30 -1.76
N ILE A 110 -9.04 1.05 -1.03
CA ILE A 110 -8.91 1.30 0.40
C ILE A 110 -10.09 0.61 1.08
N VAL A 111 -9.80 -0.24 2.05
CA VAL A 111 -10.79 -0.94 2.86
C VAL A 111 -10.59 -0.53 4.32
N GLU A 112 -11.54 0.25 4.86
CA GLU A 112 -11.47 0.78 6.22
C GLU A 112 -11.57 -0.30 7.30
N ASP A 113 -12.38 -1.34 7.07
CA ASP A 113 -12.51 -2.49 7.94
C ASP A 113 -12.68 -3.77 7.11
N VAL A 114 -11.62 -4.57 7.04
CA VAL A 114 -11.59 -5.81 6.24
C VAL A 114 -12.65 -6.82 6.69
N THR A 115 -13.09 -6.77 7.95
CA THR A 115 -14.13 -7.66 8.47
C THR A 115 -15.52 -7.36 7.89
N GLN A 116 -15.71 -6.17 7.31
CA GLN A 116 -16.93 -5.74 6.66
C GLN A 116 -16.87 -5.91 5.13
N HIS A 117 -15.71 -6.27 4.58
CA HIS A 117 -15.54 -6.49 3.14
C HIS A 117 -16.06 -7.87 2.74
N GLY A 118 -17.14 -7.91 1.95
CA GLY A 118 -17.89 -9.14 1.66
C GLY A 118 -17.12 -10.22 0.88
N ASN A 119 -16.00 -9.87 0.24
CA ASN A 119 -15.15 -10.77 -0.54
C ASN A 119 -13.74 -10.90 0.08
N TYR A 120 -13.59 -10.58 1.37
CA TYR A 120 -12.29 -10.61 2.04
C TYR A 120 -11.73 -12.02 2.17
N ILE A 121 -10.42 -12.14 1.91
CA ILE A 121 -9.64 -13.35 2.20
C ILE A 121 -8.70 -13.03 3.36
N SER A 122 -8.93 -13.64 4.53
CA SER A 122 -8.09 -13.44 5.70
C SER A 122 -6.79 -14.23 5.58
N CYS A 123 -5.72 -13.59 5.14
CA CYS A 123 -4.37 -14.17 5.15
C CYS A 123 -3.67 -13.95 6.49
N ASP A 124 -3.90 -12.81 7.17
CA ASP A 124 -3.46 -12.52 8.53
C ASP A 124 -4.64 -12.05 9.38
N SER A 125 -4.90 -12.74 10.50
CA SER A 125 -6.00 -12.40 11.42
C SER A 125 -5.82 -11.08 12.16
N ARG A 126 -4.62 -10.48 12.10
CA ARG A 126 -4.33 -9.16 12.72
C ARG A 126 -4.73 -8.00 11.82
N ALA A 127 -4.91 -8.22 10.52
CA ALA A 127 -5.33 -7.18 9.58
C ALA A 127 -6.71 -6.64 9.94
N ARG A 128 -6.86 -5.31 9.94
CA ARG A 128 -8.10 -4.60 10.22
C ARG A 128 -8.46 -3.62 9.12
N SER A 129 -7.50 -2.97 8.49
CA SER A 129 -7.69 -2.18 7.27
C SER A 129 -6.61 -2.54 6.25
N GLU A 130 -6.90 -2.26 4.98
CA GLU A 130 -6.04 -2.67 3.86
C GLU A 130 -6.06 -1.61 2.77
N ILE A 131 -4.91 -1.36 2.16
CA ILE A 131 -4.79 -0.60 0.91
C ILE A 131 -4.02 -1.42 -0.11
N VAL A 132 -4.59 -1.55 -1.31
CA VAL A 132 -3.97 -2.27 -2.42
C VAL A 132 -3.84 -1.35 -3.62
N VAL A 133 -2.61 -1.20 -4.13
CA VAL A 133 -2.29 -0.39 -5.30
C VAL A 133 -1.89 -1.29 -6.46
N PRO A 134 -2.64 -1.31 -7.58
CA PRO A 134 -2.28 -2.13 -8.73
C PRO A 134 -1.04 -1.59 -9.44
N MET A 135 -0.15 -2.49 -9.79
CA MET A 135 1.06 -2.24 -10.56
C MET A 135 0.79 -2.50 -12.03
N VAL A 136 0.57 -1.45 -12.81
CA VAL A 136 0.25 -1.55 -14.25
C VAL A 136 1.30 -0.82 -15.06
N LYS A 137 1.97 -1.52 -16.00
CA LYS A 137 2.96 -0.97 -16.92
C LYS A 137 2.56 -1.25 -18.37
N ASN A 138 2.46 -0.21 -19.20
CA ASN A 138 2.07 -0.33 -20.61
C ASN A 138 0.78 -1.16 -20.80
N ASP A 139 -0.26 -0.83 -20.04
CA ASP A 139 -1.56 -1.51 -20.02
C ASP A 139 -1.52 -3.00 -19.55
N SER A 140 -0.36 -3.49 -19.12
CA SER A 140 -0.21 -4.85 -18.60
C SER A 140 -0.13 -4.85 -17.09
N LEU A 141 -0.90 -5.73 -16.44
CA LEU A 141 -0.82 -5.96 -15.01
C LEU A 141 0.51 -6.65 -14.69
N VAL A 142 1.30 -6.06 -13.80
CA VAL A 142 2.55 -6.62 -13.27
C VAL A 142 2.28 -7.30 -11.92
N GLY A 143 1.38 -6.74 -11.13
CA GLY A 143 1.05 -7.23 -9.80
C GLY A 143 0.28 -6.19 -9.00
N VAL A 144 0.37 -6.30 -7.68
CA VAL A 144 -0.16 -5.29 -6.73
C VAL A 144 0.86 -5.05 -5.61
N LEU A 145 0.87 -3.83 -5.08
CA LEU A 145 1.41 -3.51 -3.77
C LEU A 145 0.26 -3.64 -2.77
N ASP A 146 0.50 -4.38 -1.69
CA ASP A 146 -0.47 -4.70 -0.66
C ASP A 146 0.06 -4.31 0.72
N LEU A 147 -0.75 -3.58 1.49
CA LEU A 147 -0.43 -3.12 2.83
C LEU A 147 -1.63 -3.36 3.76
N ASP A 148 -1.40 -4.17 4.79
CA ASP A 148 -2.37 -4.43 5.86
C ASP A 148 -1.97 -3.69 7.13
N SER A 149 -2.92 -3.05 7.80
CA SER A 149 -2.75 -2.45 9.12
C SER A 149 -3.57 -3.19 10.19
N HIS A 150 -3.06 -3.18 11.42
CA HIS A 150 -3.81 -3.68 12.59
C HIS A 150 -4.83 -2.67 13.15
N LEU A 151 -4.89 -1.47 12.57
CA LEU A 151 -5.87 -0.44 12.92
C LEU A 151 -6.99 -0.38 11.88
N VAL A 152 -8.19 -0.05 12.30
CA VAL A 152 -9.31 0.25 11.41
C VAL A 152 -9.12 1.66 10.83
N ALA A 153 -9.43 1.84 9.54
CA ALA A 153 -9.36 3.11 8.83
C ALA A 153 -7.99 3.82 8.95
N ASP A 154 -6.90 3.03 8.87
CA ASP A 154 -5.53 3.54 8.96
C ASP A 154 -5.06 4.20 7.65
N TYR A 155 -5.70 3.86 6.53
CA TYR A 155 -5.38 4.39 5.20
C TYR A 155 -6.46 5.36 4.70
N ASP A 156 -6.00 6.46 4.08
CA ASP A 156 -6.83 7.52 3.51
C ASP A 156 -6.39 7.92 2.08
N GLU A 157 -6.92 9.01 1.54
CA GLU A 157 -6.60 9.48 0.19
C GLU A 157 -5.15 10.00 0.07
N ILE A 158 -4.51 10.42 1.18
CA ILE A 158 -3.08 10.80 1.18
C ILE A 158 -2.24 9.54 0.94
N ASP A 159 -2.57 8.42 1.63
CA ASP A 159 -1.88 7.14 1.39
C ASP A 159 -2.04 6.70 -0.05
N ARG A 160 -3.24 6.79 -0.60
CA ARG A 160 -3.50 6.47 -2.01
C ARG A 160 -2.58 7.24 -2.93
N GLU A 161 -2.57 8.57 -2.83
CA GLU A 161 -1.79 9.44 -3.71
C GLU A 161 -0.30 9.09 -3.66
N TYR A 162 0.26 8.96 -2.46
CA TYR A 162 1.69 8.73 -2.30
C TYR A 162 2.12 7.29 -2.62
N LEU A 163 1.29 6.30 -2.34
CA LEU A 163 1.57 4.90 -2.69
C LEU A 163 1.40 4.65 -4.19
N GLU A 164 0.49 5.34 -4.87
CA GLU A 164 0.41 5.34 -6.33
C GLU A 164 1.67 5.95 -6.97
N ASN A 165 2.19 7.06 -6.42
CA ASN A 165 3.47 7.65 -6.83
C ASN A 165 4.65 6.72 -6.57
N PHE A 166 4.66 6.03 -5.41
CA PHE A 166 5.66 5.02 -5.07
C PHE A 166 5.69 3.88 -6.10
N VAL A 167 4.54 3.34 -6.43
CA VAL A 167 4.38 2.29 -7.44
C VAL A 167 4.80 2.79 -8.82
N ALA A 168 4.43 4.00 -9.20
CA ALA A 168 4.81 4.58 -10.49
C ALA A 168 6.34 4.69 -10.64
N LEU A 169 7.03 5.20 -9.61
CA LEU A 169 8.49 5.31 -9.58
C LEU A 169 9.16 3.92 -9.64
N LEU A 170 8.67 2.96 -8.86
CA LEU A 170 9.16 1.58 -8.87
C LEU A 170 9.01 0.94 -10.26
N LEU A 171 7.85 1.11 -10.90
CA LEU A 171 7.58 0.60 -12.23
C LEU A 171 8.48 1.24 -13.29
N GLU A 172 8.74 2.54 -13.20
CA GLU A 172 9.60 3.27 -14.14
C GLU A 172 11.05 2.77 -14.09
N LYS A 173 11.63 2.72 -12.88
CA LYS A 173 13.05 2.45 -12.66
C LYS A 173 13.44 0.98 -12.75
N THR A 174 12.46 0.08 -12.72
CA THR A 174 12.71 -1.37 -12.65
C THR A 174 12.54 -2.05 -14.02
N SER A 175 13.43 -2.99 -14.33
CA SER A 175 13.30 -3.89 -15.48
C SER A 175 12.41 -5.07 -15.10
N TRP A 176 11.22 -5.12 -15.71
CA TRP A 176 10.22 -6.17 -15.44
C TRP A 176 10.44 -7.35 -16.39
N ASN A 177 11.59 -8.00 -16.25
CA ASN A 177 11.91 -9.24 -16.96
C ASN A 177 11.81 -10.41 -15.97
N PHE A 178 10.77 -11.23 -16.12
CA PHE A 178 10.48 -12.36 -15.22
C PHE A 178 11.25 -13.64 -15.58
N GLU A 179 12.20 -13.60 -16.50
CA GLU A 179 13.05 -14.74 -16.83
C GLU A 179 13.81 -15.30 -15.62
N MET A 180 14.01 -14.47 -14.56
CA MET A 180 14.67 -14.93 -13.32
C MET A 180 13.85 -15.94 -12.51
N PHE A 181 12.58 -16.17 -12.85
CA PHE A 181 11.72 -17.15 -12.17
C PHE A 181 11.61 -18.48 -12.96
N GLY A 182 12.47 -18.68 -13.93
CA GLY A 182 12.51 -19.87 -14.79
C GLY A 182 11.71 -19.70 -16.08
N ASP A 183 12.16 -20.41 -17.12
CA ASP A 183 11.41 -20.53 -18.35
C ASP A 183 10.06 -21.16 -18.03
N LYS A 184 8.98 -20.61 -18.60
CA LYS A 184 7.69 -21.31 -18.62
C LYS A 184 7.92 -22.60 -19.40
N ALA A 185 7.95 -23.73 -18.67
CA ALA A 185 8.02 -25.04 -19.27
C ALA A 185 6.77 -25.33 -20.12
#